data_3cac12a235a905d2bf5084a1ae34a8ae
#
_entry.id   3cac12a235a905d2bf5084a1ae34a8ae
#
_cell.length_a   1.000
_cell.length_b   1.000
_cell.length_c   1.000
_cell.angle_alpha   90.00
_cell.angle_beta   90.00
_cell.angle_gamma   90.00
#
_symmetry.space_group_name_H-M   'P 1'
#
loop_
_entity.id
_entity.type
_entity.pdbx_description
1 polymer ?
#
loop_
_entity_poly.entity_id
_entity_poly.type
_entity_poly.pdbx_seq_one_letter_code
_entity_poly.pdbx_strand_id
1 'polypeptide(L)'
;MQDEVHAAGPVEMQENVLVFHIGDHKTGTTTIQNALAAECFDIEGAELRYPAPLNHNYLMARINAHLNDTEPPPLKAEQMLLSELADYVRNAGPGYTVISGEVFENLPPDVFQDILNTFFKGCADRIRVVAYVRPHAQRILSSYAEQIKIGWFLDPMQTFFEHNLESRRFHYAPRFAKWREIFGDDFVLRPMTRKALRNGSILEDFAYAAFDGRPCAIEDYPAENQAVSLRELALLKYLQGQFQDKEKWLRHTLGWELARRLEQMRLIGDSKSRKLTMSKGGREGKSCVF
;
A
#
# COMPACT_ATOMS: atom_id res chain seq x y z
N MET A 1 -0.59 -54.45 -3.95
CA MET A 1 -1.60 -53.49 -3.45
C MET A 1 -0.86 -52.19 -3.23
N GLN A 2 -0.98 -51.28 -4.18
CA GLN A 2 -0.44 -49.93 -4.04
C GLN A 2 -1.55 -49.09 -3.37
N ASP A 3 -1.28 -48.60 -2.16
CA ASP A 3 -2.16 -47.68 -1.49
C ASP A 3 -2.09 -46.34 -2.24
N GLU A 4 -3.12 -46.04 -3.03
CA GLU A 4 -3.35 -44.71 -3.57
C GLU A 4 -3.68 -43.80 -2.37
N VAL A 5 -2.70 -43.01 -1.98
CA VAL A 5 -2.93 -41.87 -1.07
C VAL A 5 -3.77 -40.85 -1.86
N HIS A 6 -5.07 -40.86 -1.68
CA HIS A 6 -5.95 -39.80 -2.13
C HIS A 6 -5.50 -38.51 -1.42
N ALA A 7 -4.85 -37.64 -2.15
CA ALA A 7 -4.63 -36.27 -1.68
C ALA A 7 -6.02 -35.64 -1.47
N ALA A 8 -6.35 -35.31 -0.23
CA ALA A 8 -7.57 -34.57 0.07
C ALA A 8 -7.51 -33.25 -0.74
N GLY A 9 -8.57 -32.96 -1.48
CA GLY A 9 -8.67 -31.69 -2.21
C GLY A 9 -8.62 -30.50 -1.25
N PRO A 10 -8.45 -29.28 -1.78
CA PRO A 10 -8.38 -28.08 -0.97
C PRO A 10 -9.62 -27.95 -0.08
N VAL A 11 -9.37 -27.63 1.21
CA VAL A 11 -10.46 -27.42 2.17
C VAL A 11 -11.11 -26.07 1.88
N GLU A 12 -12.35 -26.12 1.38
CA GLU A 12 -13.17 -24.94 1.13
C GLU A 12 -13.32 -24.09 2.40
N MET A 13 -13.19 -22.78 2.24
CA MET A 13 -13.39 -21.82 3.33
C MET A 13 -14.87 -21.75 3.70
N GLN A 14 -15.16 -21.68 5.00
CA GLN A 14 -16.53 -21.59 5.53
C GLN A 14 -16.82 -20.23 6.15
N GLU A 15 -15.81 -19.43 6.46
CA GLU A 15 -15.93 -18.12 7.10
C GLU A 15 -15.96 -16.98 6.07
N ASN A 16 -16.75 -15.94 6.35
CA ASN A 16 -16.67 -14.64 5.70
C ASN A 16 -15.71 -13.75 6.52
N VAL A 17 -14.54 -13.45 5.97
CA VAL A 17 -13.50 -12.65 6.65
C VAL A 17 -13.35 -11.29 5.99
N LEU A 18 -13.55 -10.23 6.78
CA LEU A 18 -13.29 -8.86 6.37
C LEU A 18 -11.86 -8.46 6.74
N VAL A 19 -11.04 -8.15 5.76
CA VAL A 19 -9.65 -7.73 5.94
C VAL A 19 -9.52 -6.24 5.72
N PHE A 20 -9.09 -5.50 6.75
CA PHE A 20 -8.69 -4.11 6.62
C PHE A 20 -7.17 -4.01 6.47
N HIS A 21 -6.70 -3.57 5.30
CA HIS A 21 -5.31 -3.16 5.11
C HIS A 21 -5.20 -1.66 5.36
N ILE A 22 -4.63 -1.31 6.52
CA ILE A 22 -4.64 0.08 7.03
C ILE A 22 -3.39 0.89 6.69
N GLY A 23 -2.49 0.35 5.88
CA GLY A 23 -1.22 1.00 5.54
C GLY A 23 -0.20 0.74 6.63
N ASP A 24 0.80 1.43 6.81
CA ASP A 24 1.24 2.83 6.94
C ASP A 24 1.58 3.43 5.57
N HIS A 25 1.58 4.76 5.44
CA HIS A 25 2.03 5.39 4.20
C HIS A 25 3.48 4.98 3.88
N LYS A 26 3.79 4.80 2.60
CA LYS A 26 5.12 4.41 2.10
C LYS A 26 5.59 3.01 2.51
N THR A 27 4.65 2.09 2.71
CA THR A 27 4.89 0.68 3.03
C THR A 27 4.47 -0.29 1.92
N GLY A 28 4.47 0.14 0.66
CA GLY A 28 4.11 -0.71 -0.47
C GLY A 28 2.61 -0.85 -0.72
N THR A 29 1.79 -0.01 -0.09
CA THR A 29 0.32 -0.03 -0.19
C THR A 29 -0.16 0.03 -1.64
N THR A 30 0.44 0.89 -2.48
CA THR A 30 0.07 1.00 -3.90
C THR A 30 0.26 -0.31 -4.66
N THR A 31 1.36 -1.04 -4.41
CA THR A 31 1.63 -2.33 -5.06
C THR A 31 0.58 -3.37 -4.66
N ILE A 32 0.22 -3.44 -3.38
CA ILE A 32 -0.83 -4.33 -2.88
C ILE A 32 -2.19 -3.96 -3.50
N GLN A 33 -2.56 -2.68 -3.49
CA GLN A 33 -3.83 -2.18 -4.01
C GLN A 33 -3.98 -2.44 -5.51
N ASN A 34 -2.92 -2.20 -6.28
CA ASN A 34 -2.93 -2.47 -7.71
C ASN A 34 -3.07 -3.98 -8.01
N ALA A 35 -2.36 -4.84 -7.27
CA ALA A 35 -2.47 -6.29 -7.42
C ALA A 35 -3.86 -6.81 -7.01
N LEU A 36 -4.48 -6.24 -5.97
CA LEU A 36 -5.87 -6.55 -5.59
C LEU A 36 -6.86 -6.11 -6.67
N ALA A 37 -6.72 -4.89 -7.19
CA ALA A 37 -7.59 -4.36 -8.25
C ALA A 37 -7.42 -5.07 -9.60
N ALA A 38 -6.25 -5.65 -9.86
CA ALA A 38 -5.97 -6.47 -11.04
C ALA A 38 -6.28 -7.96 -10.84
N GLU A 39 -6.89 -8.34 -9.70
CA GLU A 39 -7.28 -9.72 -9.37
C GLU A 39 -6.11 -10.72 -9.42
N CYS A 40 -4.88 -10.26 -9.07
CA CYS A 40 -3.67 -11.07 -9.19
C CYS A 40 -3.52 -12.18 -8.13
N PHE A 41 -4.40 -12.26 -7.13
CA PHE A 41 -4.34 -13.25 -6.06
C PHE A 41 -5.35 -14.35 -6.28
N ASP A 42 -4.89 -15.59 -6.41
CA ASP A 42 -5.72 -16.80 -6.45
C ASP A 42 -5.50 -17.60 -5.15
N ILE A 43 -6.49 -17.62 -4.28
CA ILE A 43 -6.42 -18.23 -2.94
C ILE A 43 -7.05 -19.62 -3.01
N GLU A 44 -6.29 -20.63 -2.63
CA GLU A 44 -6.77 -22.01 -2.65
C GLU A 44 -7.99 -22.21 -1.72
N GLY A 45 -9.11 -22.62 -2.30
CA GLY A 45 -10.37 -22.90 -1.57
C GLY A 45 -11.04 -21.67 -0.96
N ALA A 46 -10.78 -20.45 -1.45
CA ALA A 46 -11.42 -19.24 -0.96
C ALA A 46 -11.59 -18.17 -2.04
N GLU A 47 -12.73 -17.52 -2.05
CA GLU A 47 -12.98 -16.38 -2.91
C GLU A 47 -12.35 -15.10 -2.34
N LEU A 48 -11.73 -14.28 -3.20
CA LEU A 48 -11.23 -12.95 -2.86
C LEU A 48 -12.06 -11.87 -3.52
N ARG A 49 -12.45 -10.86 -2.75
CA ARG A 49 -13.26 -9.72 -3.20
C ARG A 49 -12.55 -8.42 -2.84
N TYR A 50 -12.46 -7.53 -3.81
CA TYR A 50 -11.88 -6.20 -3.63
C TYR A 50 -12.80 -5.13 -4.25
N PRO A 51 -13.77 -4.59 -3.49
CA PRO A 51 -14.80 -3.69 -4.01
C PRO A 51 -14.30 -2.25 -4.21
N ALA A 52 -13.20 -2.08 -4.94
CA ALA A 52 -12.65 -0.78 -5.33
C ALA A 52 -11.80 -0.90 -6.60
N PRO A 53 -11.83 0.12 -7.48
CA PRO A 53 -11.00 0.13 -8.69
C PRO A 53 -9.51 0.31 -8.38
N LEU A 54 -9.14 0.93 -7.25
CA LEU A 54 -7.77 1.13 -6.81
C LEU A 54 -7.64 1.04 -5.28
N ASN A 55 -8.31 1.89 -4.51
CA ASN A 55 -8.20 1.93 -3.05
C ASN A 55 -9.46 2.53 -2.39
N HIS A 56 -9.52 2.38 -1.06
CA HIS A 56 -10.62 2.88 -0.25
C HIS A 56 -10.28 4.18 0.52
N ASN A 57 -9.31 4.97 0.05
CA ASN A 57 -8.91 6.22 0.73
C ASN A 57 -10.05 7.23 0.85
N TYR A 58 -11.02 7.19 -0.05
CA TYR A 58 -12.21 8.04 -0.01
C TYR A 58 -13.06 7.83 1.25
N LEU A 59 -12.99 6.67 1.89
CA LEU A 59 -13.73 6.37 3.11
C LEU A 59 -13.35 7.29 4.28
N MET A 60 -12.13 7.83 4.31
CA MET A 60 -11.73 8.77 5.36
C MET A 60 -12.62 10.03 5.38
N ALA A 61 -12.99 10.55 4.23
CA ALA A 61 -13.90 11.69 4.15
C ALA A 61 -15.29 11.35 4.66
N ARG A 62 -15.76 10.10 4.46
CA ARG A 62 -17.03 9.59 4.98
C ARG A 62 -16.98 9.42 6.49
N ILE A 63 -15.92 8.83 7.01
CA ILE A 63 -15.69 8.64 8.44
C ILE A 63 -15.62 10.01 9.14
N ASN A 64 -14.86 10.95 8.60
CA ASN A 64 -14.76 12.30 9.17
C ASN A 64 -16.12 13.04 9.16
N ALA A 65 -16.90 12.89 8.10
CA ALA A 65 -18.23 13.48 8.03
C ALA A 65 -19.16 12.88 9.09
N HIS A 66 -19.14 11.56 9.26
CA HIS A 66 -19.91 10.87 10.31
C HIS A 66 -19.49 11.32 11.71
N LEU A 67 -18.17 11.40 11.99
CA LEU A 67 -17.65 11.81 13.30
C LEU A 67 -17.96 13.27 13.65
N ASN A 68 -18.11 14.14 12.65
CA ASN A 68 -18.36 15.57 12.85
C ASN A 68 -19.80 15.99 12.56
N ASP A 69 -20.70 15.04 12.29
CA ASP A 69 -22.08 15.28 11.89
C ASP A 69 -22.22 16.30 10.75
N THR A 70 -21.39 16.07 9.70
CA THR A 70 -21.35 16.92 8.51
C THR A 70 -21.71 16.14 7.25
N GLU A 71 -22.11 16.85 6.21
CA GLU A 71 -22.36 16.22 4.91
C GLU A 71 -21.05 15.79 4.25
N PRO A 72 -20.90 14.51 3.85
CA PRO A 72 -19.71 14.07 3.16
C PRO A 72 -19.67 14.55 1.72
N PRO A 73 -18.48 14.69 1.10
CA PRO A 73 -18.40 15.06 -0.30
C PRO A 73 -19.10 14.03 -1.20
N PRO A 74 -19.61 14.41 -2.40
CA PRO A 74 -20.29 13.49 -3.30
C PRO A 74 -19.41 12.29 -3.66
N LEU A 75 -20.03 11.12 -3.81
CA LEU A 75 -19.37 9.92 -4.31
C LEU A 75 -19.03 10.06 -5.79
N LYS A 76 -17.88 9.53 -6.17
CA LYS A 76 -17.57 9.25 -7.58
C LYS A 76 -18.24 7.92 -7.97
N ALA A 77 -18.39 7.68 -9.28
CA ALA A 77 -18.73 6.36 -9.77
C ALA A 77 -17.77 5.32 -9.17
N GLU A 78 -18.23 4.13 -8.85
CA GLU A 78 -17.46 3.04 -8.23
C GLU A 78 -17.07 3.22 -6.75
N GLN A 79 -17.48 4.31 -6.10
CA GLN A 79 -17.33 4.48 -4.65
C GLN A 79 -18.63 4.12 -3.94
N MET A 80 -18.52 3.51 -2.76
CA MET A 80 -19.65 3.06 -1.96
C MET A 80 -19.76 3.88 -0.68
N LEU A 81 -20.98 4.02 -0.16
CA LEU A 81 -21.21 4.44 1.21
C LEU A 81 -20.68 3.37 2.18
N LEU A 82 -20.42 3.77 3.43
CA LEU A 82 -20.03 2.80 4.49
C LEU A 82 -21.10 1.71 4.69
N SER A 83 -22.38 2.10 4.63
CA SER A 83 -23.51 1.16 4.73
C SER A 83 -23.60 0.21 3.53
N GLU A 84 -23.41 0.72 2.32
CA GLU A 84 -23.42 -0.11 1.10
C GLU A 84 -22.26 -1.10 1.10
N LEU A 85 -21.08 -0.67 1.55
CA LEU A 85 -19.91 -1.53 1.69
C LEU A 85 -20.14 -2.61 2.76
N ALA A 86 -20.79 -2.26 3.87
CA ALA A 86 -21.18 -3.20 4.91
C ALA A 86 -22.19 -4.24 4.41
N ASP A 87 -23.17 -3.80 3.62
CA ASP A 87 -24.14 -4.70 2.98
C ASP A 87 -23.48 -5.62 1.94
N TYR A 88 -22.52 -5.07 1.17
CA TYR A 88 -21.70 -5.88 0.26
C TYR A 88 -20.98 -7.00 1.01
N VAL A 89 -20.29 -6.68 2.11
CA VAL A 89 -19.57 -7.67 2.93
C VAL A 89 -20.53 -8.70 3.52
N ARG A 90 -21.68 -8.26 4.04
CA ARG A 90 -22.69 -9.16 4.65
C ARG A 90 -23.24 -10.19 3.68
N ASN A 91 -23.40 -9.80 2.42
CA ASN A 91 -23.97 -10.65 1.37
C ASN A 91 -22.91 -11.43 0.57
N ALA A 92 -21.64 -11.27 0.90
CA ALA A 92 -20.55 -11.84 0.11
C ALA A 92 -20.38 -13.36 0.24
N GLY A 93 -20.87 -13.97 1.32
CA GLY A 93 -20.63 -15.41 1.60
C GLY A 93 -19.19 -15.71 2.04
N PRO A 94 -18.83 -16.99 2.20
CA PRO A 94 -17.48 -17.40 2.63
C PRO A 94 -16.39 -16.86 1.71
N GLY A 95 -15.23 -16.53 2.28
CA GLY A 95 -14.09 -15.96 1.56
C GLY A 95 -13.53 -14.72 2.23
N TYR A 96 -12.70 -13.98 1.51
CA TYR A 96 -12.05 -12.76 1.99
C TYR A 96 -12.58 -11.54 1.23
N THR A 97 -13.02 -10.52 1.96
CA THR A 97 -13.27 -9.19 1.41
C THR A 97 -12.19 -8.24 1.93
N VAL A 98 -11.47 -7.56 1.05
CA VAL A 98 -10.38 -6.65 1.44
C VAL A 98 -10.81 -5.20 1.26
N ILE A 99 -10.66 -4.40 2.32
CA ILE A 99 -10.77 -2.94 2.29
C ILE A 99 -9.36 -2.38 2.54
N SER A 100 -8.78 -1.70 1.56
CA SER A 100 -7.42 -1.18 1.64
C SER A 100 -7.38 0.34 1.50
N GLY A 101 -6.86 1.01 2.55
CA GLY A 101 -6.67 2.46 2.54
C GLY A 101 -5.54 2.87 3.47
N GLU A 102 -4.50 3.49 2.93
CA GLU A 102 -3.37 3.98 3.73
C GLU A 102 -3.74 5.15 4.65
N VAL A 103 -4.85 5.82 4.37
CA VAL A 103 -5.37 6.92 5.19
C VAL A 103 -5.85 6.47 6.57
N PHE A 104 -6.18 5.19 6.74
CA PHE A 104 -6.61 4.62 8.02
C PHE A 104 -5.52 4.66 9.09
N GLU A 105 -4.24 4.83 8.72
CA GLU A 105 -3.16 5.06 9.70
C GLU A 105 -3.41 6.29 10.59
N ASN A 106 -4.23 7.23 10.11
CA ASN A 106 -4.55 8.48 10.81
C ASN A 106 -5.73 8.33 11.79
N LEU A 107 -6.45 7.20 11.75
CA LEU A 107 -7.54 6.93 12.70
C LEU A 107 -7.00 6.36 14.00
N PRO A 108 -7.40 6.91 15.16
CA PRO A 108 -7.19 6.24 16.43
C PRO A 108 -7.87 4.86 16.43
N PRO A 109 -7.24 3.83 17.00
CA PRO A 109 -7.78 2.46 16.99
C PRO A 109 -9.17 2.32 17.63
N ASP A 110 -9.46 3.07 18.68
CA ASP A 110 -10.78 3.16 19.32
C ASP A 110 -11.84 3.75 18.39
N VAL A 111 -11.53 4.85 17.72
CA VAL A 111 -12.43 5.45 16.71
C VAL A 111 -12.67 4.48 15.56
N PHE A 112 -11.63 3.77 15.12
CA PHE A 112 -11.79 2.75 14.08
C PHE A 112 -12.70 1.61 14.55
N GLN A 113 -12.56 1.15 15.80
CA GLN A 113 -13.45 0.15 16.40
C GLN A 113 -14.90 0.63 16.46
N ASP A 114 -15.13 1.90 16.82
CA ASP A 114 -16.48 2.48 16.85
C ASP A 114 -17.12 2.51 15.45
N ILE A 115 -16.35 2.83 14.42
CA ILE A 115 -16.81 2.74 13.02
C ILE A 115 -17.16 1.30 12.63
N LEU A 116 -16.35 0.32 13.04
CA LEU A 116 -16.64 -1.09 12.79
C LEU A 116 -17.93 -1.52 13.52
N ASN A 117 -18.10 -1.13 14.77
CA ASN A 117 -19.31 -1.44 15.54
C ASN A 117 -20.56 -0.77 14.97
N THR A 118 -20.42 0.42 14.39
CA THR A 118 -21.54 1.18 13.82
C THR A 118 -21.99 0.62 12.48
N PHE A 119 -21.07 0.33 11.58
CA PHE A 119 -21.39 -0.03 10.20
C PHE A 119 -21.22 -1.52 9.88
N PHE A 120 -20.20 -2.18 10.43
CA PHE A 120 -19.80 -3.54 10.04
C PHE A 120 -20.15 -4.62 11.07
N LYS A 121 -20.87 -4.28 12.13
CA LYS A 121 -21.25 -5.27 13.15
C LYS A 121 -22.09 -6.39 12.53
N GLY A 122 -21.60 -7.62 12.67
CA GLY A 122 -22.27 -8.82 12.13
C GLY A 122 -22.26 -8.93 10.61
N CYS A 123 -21.41 -8.16 9.90
CA CYS A 123 -21.26 -8.26 8.44
C CYS A 123 -20.30 -9.39 8.02
N ALA A 124 -19.39 -9.79 8.90
CA ALA A 124 -18.43 -10.85 8.68
C ALA A 124 -18.30 -11.69 9.96
N ASP A 125 -17.85 -12.94 9.83
CA ASP A 125 -17.57 -13.82 10.96
C ASP A 125 -16.33 -13.37 11.71
N ARG A 126 -15.36 -12.78 10.99
CA ARG A 126 -14.13 -12.24 11.56
C ARG A 126 -13.66 -10.99 10.83
N ILE A 127 -13.06 -10.08 11.59
CA ILE A 127 -12.43 -8.86 11.05
C ILE A 127 -10.94 -8.93 11.35
N ARG A 128 -10.12 -8.90 10.32
CA ARG A 128 -8.65 -8.88 10.40
C ARG A 128 -8.11 -7.52 10.00
N VAL A 129 -7.13 -7.02 10.73
CA VAL A 129 -6.48 -5.75 10.46
C VAL A 129 -5.00 -5.98 10.14
N VAL A 130 -4.57 -5.64 8.94
CA VAL A 130 -3.19 -5.82 8.48
C VAL A 130 -2.52 -4.46 8.32
N ALA A 131 -1.36 -4.29 8.96
CA ALA A 131 -0.55 -3.08 8.90
C ALA A 131 0.90 -3.41 8.58
N TYR A 132 1.57 -2.51 7.84
CA TYR A 132 3.00 -2.59 7.59
C TYR A 132 3.71 -1.40 8.21
N VAL A 133 4.90 -1.64 8.79
CA VAL A 133 5.77 -0.58 9.27
C VAL A 133 7.12 -0.61 8.58
N ARG A 134 7.62 0.56 8.26
CA ARG A 134 8.95 0.73 7.68
C ARG A 134 9.92 1.25 8.75
N PRO A 135 11.20 0.83 8.76
CA PRO A 135 12.21 1.42 9.64
C PRO A 135 12.20 2.95 9.55
N HIS A 136 12.30 3.64 10.67
CA HIS A 136 12.12 5.09 10.78
C HIS A 136 12.90 5.90 9.74
N ALA A 137 14.21 5.62 9.59
CA ALA A 137 15.05 6.33 8.63
C ALA A 137 14.53 6.19 7.18
N GLN A 138 14.17 4.97 6.78
CA GLN A 138 13.63 4.72 5.44
C GLN A 138 12.25 5.35 5.24
N ARG A 139 11.43 5.35 6.29
CA ARG A 139 10.10 5.97 6.27
C ARG A 139 10.19 7.49 6.10
N ILE A 140 11.08 8.15 6.86
CA ILE A 140 11.31 9.58 6.79
C ILE A 140 11.83 9.98 5.41
N LEU A 141 12.85 9.28 4.89
CA LEU A 141 13.41 9.53 3.56
C LEU A 141 12.35 9.39 2.47
N SER A 142 11.57 8.32 2.51
CA SER A 142 10.49 8.08 1.52
C SER A 142 9.37 9.10 1.62
N SER A 143 9.01 9.53 2.83
CA SER A 143 8.00 10.57 3.05
C SER A 143 8.49 11.94 2.57
N TYR A 144 9.74 12.30 2.86
CA TYR A 144 10.34 13.53 2.37
C TYR A 144 10.38 13.60 0.84
N ALA A 145 10.82 12.51 0.20
CA ALA A 145 10.83 12.42 -1.26
C ALA A 145 9.42 12.61 -1.86
N GLU A 146 8.40 12.03 -1.23
CA GLU A 146 7.01 12.22 -1.66
C GLU A 146 6.55 13.67 -1.48
N GLN A 147 6.85 14.30 -0.35
CA GLN A 147 6.47 15.69 -0.10
C GLN A 147 7.14 16.67 -1.09
N ILE A 148 8.39 16.42 -1.47
CA ILE A 148 9.07 17.16 -2.55
C ILE A 148 8.35 16.91 -3.88
N LYS A 149 8.08 15.64 -4.23
CA LYS A 149 7.44 15.28 -5.49
C LYS A 149 6.12 16.02 -5.68
N ILE A 150 5.27 16.05 -4.66
CA ILE A 150 3.96 16.71 -4.72
C ILE A 150 4.03 18.23 -4.44
N GLY A 151 5.22 18.76 -4.16
CA GLY A 151 5.43 20.18 -3.94
C GLY A 151 4.87 20.75 -2.64
N TRP A 152 4.59 19.91 -1.64
CA TRP A 152 3.98 20.34 -0.38
C TRP A 152 4.99 20.74 0.69
N PHE A 153 6.19 20.18 0.64
CA PHE A 153 7.28 20.51 1.54
C PHE A 153 8.60 20.57 0.76
N LEU A 154 9.20 21.76 0.68
CA LEU A 154 10.42 22.00 -0.09
C LEU A 154 11.61 22.46 0.79
N ASP A 155 11.40 22.57 2.10
CA ASP A 155 12.45 22.93 3.06
C ASP A 155 13.51 21.81 3.18
N PRO A 156 14.62 22.06 3.88
CA PRO A 156 15.64 21.05 4.10
C PRO A 156 15.12 19.81 4.82
N MET A 157 15.79 18.68 4.60
CA MET A 157 15.47 17.40 5.24
C MET A 157 15.47 17.50 6.78
N GLN A 158 16.36 18.30 7.35
CA GLN A 158 16.45 18.50 8.78
C GLN A 158 15.15 19.10 9.34
N THR A 159 14.62 20.13 8.70
CA THR A 159 13.34 20.76 9.07
C THR A 159 12.17 19.78 8.97
N PHE A 160 12.17 18.95 7.92
CA PHE A 160 11.16 17.89 7.75
C PHE A 160 11.24 16.86 8.89
N PHE A 161 12.43 16.47 9.28
CA PHE A 161 12.65 15.52 10.37
C PHE A 161 12.15 16.09 11.71
N GLU A 162 12.51 17.32 12.04
CA GLU A 162 12.09 18.02 13.28
C GLU A 162 10.56 18.12 13.36
N HIS A 163 9.91 18.54 12.28
CA HIS A 163 8.44 18.61 12.20
C HIS A 163 7.77 17.24 12.44
N ASN A 164 8.35 16.15 11.90
CA ASN A 164 7.81 14.81 12.09
C ASN A 164 8.07 14.23 13.49
N LEU A 165 9.13 14.66 14.19
CA LEU A 165 9.34 14.30 15.58
C LEU A 165 8.24 14.87 16.48
N GLU A 166 7.87 16.13 16.29
CA GLU A 166 6.81 16.81 17.06
C GLU A 166 5.44 16.15 16.85
N SER A 167 5.14 15.69 15.63
CA SER A 167 3.87 15.06 15.30
C SER A 167 3.65 13.68 15.94
N ARG A 168 4.66 13.10 16.58
CA ARG A 168 4.67 11.75 17.16
C ARG A 168 4.26 10.63 16.19
N ARG A 169 4.18 10.91 14.89
CA ARG A 169 3.74 9.96 13.85
C ARG A 169 4.60 8.71 13.80
N PHE A 170 5.87 8.82 14.15
CA PHE A 170 6.83 7.72 14.18
C PHE A 170 6.94 7.02 15.54
N HIS A 171 6.08 7.32 16.50
CA HIS A 171 6.01 6.59 17.77
C HIS A 171 5.24 5.28 17.57
N TYR A 172 5.86 4.30 16.91
CA TYR A 172 5.23 3.04 16.52
C TYR A 172 4.74 2.22 17.71
N ALA A 173 5.57 2.05 18.74
CA ALA A 173 5.26 1.18 19.86
C ALA A 173 3.93 1.54 20.56
N PRO A 174 3.68 2.75 21.04
CA PRO A 174 2.41 3.09 21.69
C PRO A 174 1.23 3.06 20.72
N ARG A 175 1.44 3.45 19.44
CA ARG A 175 0.39 3.43 18.43
C ARG A 175 -0.10 2.02 18.15
N PHE A 176 0.81 1.09 17.88
CA PHE A 176 0.45 -0.29 17.52
C PHE A 176 0.12 -1.16 18.74
N ALA A 177 0.59 -0.81 19.94
CA ALA A 177 0.14 -1.47 21.16
C ALA A 177 -1.38 -1.34 21.34
N LYS A 178 -1.95 -0.16 21.07
CA LYS A 178 -3.39 0.07 21.18
C LYS A 178 -4.19 -0.72 20.13
N TRP A 179 -3.68 -0.85 18.89
CA TRP A 179 -4.28 -1.73 17.88
C TRP A 179 -4.31 -3.20 18.34
N ARG A 180 -3.22 -3.66 18.93
CA ARG A 180 -3.13 -5.03 19.46
C ARG A 180 -4.02 -5.26 20.68
N GLU A 181 -4.16 -4.26 21.53
CA GLU A 181 -5.09 -4.32 22.68
C GLU A 181 -6.54 -4.51 22.22
N ILE A 182 -6.96 -3.82 21.16
CA ILE A 182 -8.33 -3.85 20.65
C ILE A 182 -8.61 -5.09 19.79
N PHE A 183 -7.70 -5.43 18.88
CA PHE A 183 -7.92 -6.47 17.87
C PHE A 183 -7.21 -7.80 18.16
N GLY A 184 -6.39 -7.86 19.22
CA GLY A 184 -5.70 -9.10 19.62
C GLY A 184 -4.88 -9.71 18.49
N ASP A 185 -5.08 -11.01 18.25
CA ASP A 185 -4.38 -11.77 17.21
C ASP A 185 -4.85 -11.45 15.79
N ASP A 186 -6.01 -10.84 15.65
CA ASP A 186 -6.51 -10.35 14.36
C ASP A 186 -5.83 -9.05 13.91
N PHE A 187 -5.04 -8.40 14.77
CA PHE A 187 -4.13 -7.33 14.36
C PHE A 187 -2.76 -7.87 13.96
N VAL A 188 -2.48 -7.87 12.67
CA VAL A 188 -1.24 -8.37 12.08
C VAL A 188 -0.34 -7.20 11.66
N LEU A 189 0.74 -6.98 12.43
CA LEU A 189 1.75 -5.96 12.13
C LEU A 189 2.98 -6.60 11.48
N ARG A 190 3.33 -6.15 10.26
CA ARG A 190 4.44 -6.69 9.47
C ARG A 190 5.53 -5.64 9.24
N PRO A 191 6.82 -6.00 9.38
CA PRO A 191 7.92 -5.09 9.05
C PRO A 191 8.17 -5.05 7.53
N MET A 192 8.10 -3.85 6.93
CA MET A 192 8.38 -3.61 5.51
C MET A 192 9.89 -3.52 5.27
N THR A 193 10.58 -4.64 5.39
CA THR A 193 11.98 -4.79 5.02
C THR A 193 12.16 -6.03 4.17
N ARG A 194 13.03 -5.98 3.14
CA ARG A 194 13.23 -7.11 2.21
C ARG A 194 13.56 -8.44 2.93
N LYS A 195 14.27 -8.36 4.06
CA LYS A 195 14.65 -9.56 4.84
C LYS A 195 13.50 -10.14 5.64
N ALA A 196 12.52 -9.33 6.03
CA ALA A 196 11.39 -9.75 6.83
C ALA A 196 10.15 -10.12 6.01
N LEU A 197 10.08 -9.62 4.77
CA LEU A 197 9.02 -10.01 3.85
C LEU A 197 9.19 -11.46 3.41
N ARG A 198 8.07 -12.18 3.30
CA ARG A 198 8.04 -13.56 2.79
C ARG A 198 8.62 -13.57 1.37
N ASN A 199 9.65 -14.38 1.15
CA ASN A 199 10.42 -14.46 -0.09
C ASN A 199 10.93 -13.10 -0.63
N GLY A 200 10.99 -12.07 0.21
CA GLY A 200 11.36 -10.70 -0.17
C GLY A 200 10.29 -9.96 -0.99
N SER A 201 9.08 -10.53 -1.11
CA SER A 201 7.95 -10.01 -1.87
C SER A 201 6.88 -9.44 -0.93
N ILE A 202 6.45 -8.20 -1.21
CA ILE A 202 5.36 -7.57 -0.45
C ILE A 202 4.02 -8.25 -0.74
N LEU A 203 3.80 -8.75 -1.95
CA LEU A 203 2.56 -9.41 -2.32
C LEU A 203 2.44 -10.78 -1.65
N GLU A 204 3.51 -11.59 -1.64
CA GLU A 204 3.51 -12.87 -0.94
C GLU A 204 3.39 -12.73 0.58
N ASP A 205 4.02 -11.69 1.13
CA ASP A 205 3.90 -11.38 2.55
C ASP A 205 2.49 -10.92 2.91
N PHE A 206 1.87 -10.09 2.05
CA PHE A 206 0.50 -9.65 2.22
C PHE A 206 -0.50 -10.82 2.13
N ALA A 207 -0.39 -11.66 1.11
CA ALA A 207 -1.24 -12.84 0.97
C ALA A 207 -1.16 -13.73 2.21
N TYR A 208 0.05 -14.01 2.70
CA TYR A 208 0.26 -14.79 3.91
C TYR A 208 -0.37 -14.13 5.15
N ALA A 209 -0.20 -12.83 5.32
CA ALA A 209 -0.70 -12.09 6.47
C ALA A 209 -2.22 -11.87 6.43
N ALA A 210 -2.77 -11.60 5.25
CA ALA A 210 -4.19 -11.27 5.07
C ALA A 210 -5.08 -12.51 5.00
N PHE A 211 -4.59 -13.62 4.44
CA PHE A 211 -5.39 -14.80 4.11
C PHE A 211 -5.02 -16.03 4.96
N ASP A 212 -4.67 -15.81 6.24
CA ASP A 212 -4.42 -16.85 7.24
C ASP A 212 -3.32 -17.86 6.84
N GLY A 213 -2.37 -17.45 6.01
CA GLY A 213 -1.33 -18.33 5.50
C GLY A 213 -1.80 -19.38 4.49
N ARG A 214 -3.04 -19.27 3.98
CA ARG A 214 -3.54 -20.15 2.91
C ARG A 214 -2.62 -20.09 1.69
N PRO A 215 -2.46 -21.21 0.98
CA PRO A 215 -1.77 -21.20 -0.30
C PRO A 215 -2.44 -20.18 -1.23
N CYS A 216 -1.61 -19.33 -1.83
CA CYS A 216 -2.09 -18.28 -2.72
C CYS A 216 -1.13 -18.19 -3.91
N ALA A 217 -1.62 -18.44 -5.10
CA ALA A 217 -0.90 -18.13 -6.31
C ALA A 217 -1.02 -16.63 -6.59
N ILE A 218 0.08 -16.04 -7.04
CA ILE A 218 0.12 -14.62 -7.37
C ILE A 218 0.59 -14.49 -8.80
N GLU A 219 -0.26 -13.95 -9.67
CA GLU A 219 0.13 -13.64 -11.04
C GLU A 219 1.20 -12.57 -11.08
N ASP A 220 2.10 -12.66 -12.07
CA ASP A 220 3.20 -11.69 -12.24
C ASP A 220 2.64 -10.27 -12.41
N TYR A 221 2.76 -9.49 -11.32
CA TYR A 221 2.46 -8.07 -11.34
C TYR A 221 3.77 -7.29 -11.46
N PRO A 222 3.95 -6.47 -12.49
CA PRO A 222 5.19 -5.70 -12.65
C PRO A 222 5.37 -4.79 -11.43
N ALA A 223 6.57 -4.84 -10.84
CA ALA A 223 6.94 -3.98 -9.72
C ALA A 223 6.87 -2.51 -10.18
N GLU A 224 5.78 -1.85 -9.87
CA GLU A 224 5.61 -0.41 -10.12
C GLU A 224 6.31 0.41 -9.04
N ASN A 225 6.80 1.57 -9.44
CA ASN A 225 7.41 2.60 -8.61
C ASN A 225 8.83 2.32 -8.13
N GLN A 226 9.79 2.45 -9.03
CA GLN A 226 11.18 2.64 -8.62
C GLN A 226 11.32 3.95 -7.83
N ALA A 227 12.06 3.89 -6.74
CA ALA A 227 12.33 5.07 -5.94
C ALA A 227 13.00 6.15 -6.79
N VAL A 228 12.56 7.40 -6.63
CA VAL A 228 13.18 8.55 -7.26
C VAL A 228 14.63 8.66 -6.81
N SER A 229 15.57 8.79 -7.73
CA SER A 229 16.99 8.96 -7.41
C SER A 229 17.25 10.34 -6.79
N LEU A 230 18.39 10.51 -6.10
CA LEU A 230 18.74 11.81 -5.50
C LEU A 230 18.83 12.93 -6.55
N ARG A 231 19.28 12.62 -7.78
CA ARG A 231 19.35 13.61 -8.88
C ARG A 231 17.96 14.03 -9.33
N GLU A 232 17.06 13.07 -9.51
CA GLU A 232 15.67 13.33 -9.87
C GLU A 232 14.94 14.10 -8.76
N LEU A 233 15.21 13.74 -7.50
CA LEU A 233 14.64 14.44 -6.36
C LEU A 233 15.10 15.90 -6.29
N ALA A 234 16.37 16.17 -6.55
CA ALA A 234 16.90 17.54 -6.62
C ALA A 234 16.26 18.33 -7.76
N LEU A 235 16.09 17.72 -8.95
CA LEU A 235 15.40 18.32 -10.07
C LEU A 235 13.93 18.62 -9.77
N LEU A 236 13.21 17.65 -9.20
CA LEU A 236 11.80 17.82 -8.77
C LEU A 236 11.68 18.96 -7.76
N LYS A 237 12.57 19.03 -6.78
CA LYS A 237 12.60 20.10 -5.78
C LYS A 237 12.79 21.47 -6.41
N TYR A 238 13.73 21.58 -7.34
CA TYR A 238 13.98 22.81 -8.09
C TYR A 238 12.75 23.23 -8.90
N LEU A 239 12.18 22.32 -9.68
CA LEU A 239 10.99 22.57 -10.50
C LEU A 239 9.77 22.95 -9.65
N GLN A 240 9.50 22.23 -8.58
CA GLN A 240 8.41 22.56 -7.66
C GLN A 240 8.61 23.93 -6.98
N GLY A 241 9.86 24.33 -6.76
CA GLY A 241 10.20 25.65 -6.24
C GLY A 241 9.75 26.79 -7.16
N GLN A 242 9.69 26.56 -8.50
CA GLN A 242 9.21 27.56 -9.46
C GLN A 242 7.67 27.72 -9.44
N PHE A 243 6.96 26.81 -8.77
CA PHE A 243 5.50 26.78 -8.72
C PHE A 243 4.93 26.97 -7.32
N GLN A 244 5.70 27.53 -6.38
CA GLN A 244 5.27 27.70 -4.99
C GLN A 244 4.04 28.62 -4.85
N ASP A 245 3.85 29.54 -5.78
CA ASP A 245 2.70 30.46 -5.86
C ASP A 245 1.42 29.77 -6.38
N LYS A 246 1.51 28.55 -6.90
CA LYS A 246 0.39 27.83 -7.47
C LYS A 246 -0.36 27.01 -6.41
N GLU A 247 -1.62 26.73 -6.72
CA GLU A 247 -2.50 25.89 -5.90
C GLU A 247 -1.91 24.51 -5.60
N LYS A 248 -2.14 24.01 -4.38
CA LYS A 248 -1.60 22.69 -3.93
C LYS A 248 -1.97 21.55 -4.86
N TRP A 249 -3.20 21.53 -5.37
CA TRP A 249 -3.66 20.49 -6.29
C TRP A 249 -2.90 20.49 -7.62
N LEU A 250 -2.57 21.68 -8.14
CA LEU A 250 -1.82 21.81 -9.38
C LEU A 250 -0.37 21.34 -9.19
N ARG A 251 0.27 21.73 -8.09
CA ARG A 251 1.63 21.26 -7.75
C ARG A 251 1.68 19.76 -7.57
N HIS A 252 0.67 19.17 -6.94
CA HIS A 252 0.52 17.72 -6.79
C HIS A 252 0.44 17.03 -8.15
N THR A 253 -0.45 17.48 -9.03
CA THR A 253 -0.62 16.92 -10.39
C THR A 253 0.65 17.04 -11.22
N LEU A 254 1.28 18.22 -11.19
CA LEU A 254 2.54 18.48 -11.89
C LEU A 254 3.66 17.56 -11.40
N GLY A 255 3.77 17.37 -10.10
CA GLY A 255 4.80 16.52 -9.49
C GLY A 255 4.70 15.05 -9.90
N TRP A 256 3.50 14.51 -9.97
CA TRP A 256 3.28 13.17 -10.49
C TRP A 256 3.62 13.04 -11.97
N GLU A 257 3.20 13.98 -12.78
CA GLU A 257 3.51 13.97 -14.21
C GLU A 257 5.02 14.11 -14.48
N LEU A 258 5.71 14.98 -13.75
CA LEU A 258 7.17 15.13 -13.84
C LEU A 258 7.89 13.84 -13.41
N ALA A 259 7.49 13.23 -12.30
CA ALA A 259 8.08 11.98 -11.83
C ALA A 259 7.90 10.85 -12.86
N ARG A 260 6.71 10.72 -13.44
CA ARG A 260 6.42 9.74 -14.50
C ARG A 260 7.29 9.95 -15.75
N ARG A 261 7.49 11.19 -16.17
CA ARG A 261 8.35 11.50 -17.32
C ARG A 261 9.81 11.20 -17.04
N LEU A 262 10.31 11.49 -15.84
CA LEU A 262 11.67 11.17 -15.43
C LEU A 262 11.91 9.65 -15.43
N GLU A 263 10.96 8.88 -14.95
CA GLU A 263 11.00 7.41 -15.00
C GLU A 263 11.07 6.88 -16.44
N GLN A 264 10.22 7.39 -17.33
CA GLN A 264 10.25 7.05 -18.76
C GLN A 264 11.61 7.38 -19.41
N MET A 265 12.19 8.53 -19.09
CA MET A 265 13.51 8.94 -19.61
C MET A 265 14.62 8.01 -19.10
N ARG A 266 14.55 7.55 -17.86
CA ARG A 266 15.48 6.57 -17.28
C ARG A 266 15.44 5.25 -18.03
N LEU A 267 14.26 4.70 -18.27
CA LEU A 267 14.07 3.45 -19.02
C LEU A 267 14.62 3.54 -20.45
N ILE A 268 14.44 4.67 -21.12
CA ILE A 268 15.03 4.92 -22.45
C ILE A 268 16.57 5.01 -22.37
N GLY A 269 17.10 5.68 -21.35
CA GLY A 269 18.54 5.79 -21.10
C GLY A 269 19.20 4.42 -20.91
N ASP A 270 18.63 3.59 -20.06
CA ASP A 270 19.12 2.23 -19.77
C ASP A 270 19.05 1.31 -21.00
N SER A 271 17.99 1.42 -21.81
CA SER A 271 17.86 0.65 -23.06
C SER A 271 18.92 1.02 -24.10
N LYS A 272 19.28 2.32 -24.20
CA LYS A 272 20.35 2.79 -25.09
C LYS A 272 21.73 2.36 -24.58
N SER A 273 21.96 2.37 -23.28
CA SER A 273 23.21 1.95 -22.68
C SER A 273 23.46 0.43 -22.89
N ARG A 274 22.45 -0.39 -22.75
CA ARG A 274 22.50 -1.83 -23.06
C ARG A 274 22.79 -2.11 -24.53
N LYS A 275 22.21 -1.36 -25.47
CA LYS A 275 22.53 -1.49 -26.90
C LYS A 275 23.95 -1.08 -27.25
N LEU A 276 24.50 -0.06 -26.60
CA LEU A 276 25.87 0.38 -26.77
C LEU A 276 26.91 -0.63 -26.24
N THR A 277 26.62 -1.32 -25.13
CA THR A 277 27.45 -2.38 -24.58
C THR A 277 27.41 -3.65 -25.44
N MET A 278 26.28 -4.01 -26.03
CA MET A 278 26.16 -5.16 -26.94
C MET A 278 26.86 -4.93 -28.30
N SER A 279 26.95 -3.68 -28.79
CA SER A 279 27.66 -3.37 -30.06
C SER A 279 29.20 -3.28 -29.93
N LYS A 280 29.73 -3.20 -28.72
CA LYS A 280 31.16 -3.19 -28.44
C LYS A 280 31.78 -4.57 -28.17
N GLY A 281 30.97 -5.63 -28.14
CA GLY A 281 31.37 -7.01 -27.87
C GLY A 281 31.90 -7.80 -29.09
N GLY A 282 32.25 -7.12 -30.18
CA GLY A 282 32.79 -7.75 -31.39
C GLY A 282 34.10 -7.09 -31.82
N ARG A 283 35.19 -7.28 -31.05
CA ARG A 283 36.58 -7.34 -31.51
C ARG A 283 37.54 -7.34 -30.33
N GLU A 284 38.30 -8.44 -30.29
CA GLU A 284 39.66 -8.64 -29.75
C GLU A 284 39.95 -8.28 -28.28
N GLY A 285 40.36 -9.33 -27.59
CA GLY A 285 40.96 -9.28 -26.27
C GLY A 285 42.24 -8.45 -26.25
N LYS A 286 42.35 -7.72 -25.14
CA LYS A 286 43.65 -7.52 -24.43
C LYS A 286 43.31 -7.08 -22.99
N SER A 287 43.88 -7.83 -22.06
CA SER A 287 43.95 -7.53 -20.64
C SER A 287 44.50 -6.13 -20.40
N CYS A 288 43.90 -5.39 -19.48
CA CYS A 288 44.65 -4.50 -18.59
C CYS A 288 43.94 -4.42 -17.24
N VAL A 289 44.70 -4.86 -16.26
CA VAL A 289 44.51 -4.63 -14.82
C VAL A 289 44.63 -3.12 -14.55
N PHE A 290 43.63 -2.58 -13.83
CA PHE A 290 43.82 -1.67 -12.70
C PHE A 290 42.50 -1.58 -11.97
#